data_1a71db92a0630d8e758c29e6c49bcf54
#
_entry.id   1a71db92a0630d8e758c29e6c49bcf54
#
_cell.length_a   1.000
_cell.length_b   1.000
_cell.length_c   1.000
_cell.angle_alpha   90.00
_cell.angle_beta   90.00
_cell.angle_gamma   90.00
#
_symmetry.space_group_name_H-M   'P 1'
#
loop_
_entity.id
_entity.type
_entity.pdbx_description
1 polymer ?
#
loop_
_entity_poly.entity_id
_entity_poly.type
_entity_poly.pdbx_seq_one_letter_code
_entity_poly.pdbx_strand_id
1 'polypeptide(L)' 'MKPIVSIIMGSTSDLPVMEKAAKLLDEMQVPFEMNALSAHRTPAEVEKFAKEAAGRGIKVIIAAAGKD' A
#
# COMPACT_ATOMS: atom_id res chain seq x y z
N MET A 1 13.85 -0.67 9.83
CA MET A 1 13.51 0.73 9.56
C MET A 1 12.00 0.86 9.38
N LYS A 2 11.47 1.99 9.76
CA LYS A 2 10.05 2.24 9.56
C LYS A 2 9.76 2.43 8.06
N PRO A 3 8.69 1.86 7.54
CA PRO A 3 8.36 2.04 6.13
C PRO A 3 7.97 3.49 5.83
N ILE A 4 8.39 3.97 4.67
CA ILE A 4 8.04 5.31 4.19
C ILE A 4 7.09 5.23 3.01
N VAL A 5 6.93 4.04 2.42
CA VAL A 5 6.00 3.79 1.34
C VAL A 5 5.03 2.70 1.77
N SER A 6 3.75 2.91 1.53
CA SER A 6 2.73 1.92 1.82
C SER A 6 2.01 1.55 0.52
N ILE A 7 1.95 0.27 0.24
CA ILE A 7 1.25 -0.25 -0.93
C ILE A 7 -0.07 -0.85 -0.48
N ILE A 8 -1.16 -0.36 -1.04
CA ILE A 8 -2.50 -0.84 -0.73
C ILE A 8 -3.07 -1.56 -1.94
N MET A 9 -3.57 -2.77 -1.75
CA MET A 9 -4.21 -3.56 -2.79
C MET A 9 -5.68 -3.76 -2.47
N GLY A 10 -6.52 -3.65 -3.49
CA GLY A 10 -7.95 -3.91 -3.33
C GLY A 10 -8.26 -5.40 -3.26
N SER A 11 -7.44 -6.21 -3.89
CA SER A 11 -7.58 -7.67 -3.84
C SER A 11 -6.24 -8.33 -4.12
N THR A 12 -6.16 -9.62 -3.80
CA THR A 12 -4.93 -10.38 -4.04
C THR A 12 -4.65 -10.59 -5.52
N SER A 13 -5.63 -10.35 -6.38
CA SER A 13 -5.41 -10.46 -7.82
C SER A 13 -4.44 -9.39 -8.33
N ASP A 14 -4.23 -8.32 -7.58
CA ASP A 14 -3.29 -7.27 -7.94
C ASP A 14 -1.87 -7.59 -7.48
N LEU A 15 -1.71 -8.67 -6.72
CA LEU A 15 -0.43 -9.02 -6.13
C LEU A 15 0.72 -9.16 -7.13
N PRO A 16 0.55 -9.83 -8.29
CA PRO A 16 1.65 -9.95 -9.24
C PRO A 16 2.18 -8.60 -9.73
N VAL A 17 1.29 -7.63 -9.90
CA VAL A 17 1.68 -6.28 -10.33
C VAL A 17 2.37 -5.54 -9.19
N MET A 18 1.81 -5.67 -7.99
CA MET A 18 2.37 -5.00 -6.82
C MET A 18 3.70 -5.59 -6.40
N GLU A 19 3.92 -6.88 -6.65
CA GLU A 19 5.21 -7.48 -6.36
C GLU A 19 6.33 -6.88 -7.19
N LYS A 20 6.03 -6.47 -8.42
CA LYS A 20 7.03 -5.80 -9.26
C LYS A 20 7.40 -4.44 -8.67
N ALA A 21 6.41 -3.71 -8.18
CA ALA A 21 6.65 -2.43 -7.52
C ALA A 21 7.45 -2.62 -6.23
N ALA A 22 7.08 -3.64 -5.45
CA ALA A 22 7.78 -3.95 -4.21
C ALA A 22 9.23 -4.32 -4.48
N LYS A 23 9.48 -5.11 -5.52
CA LYS A 23 10.84 -5.49 -5.87
C LYS A 23 11.68 -4.28 -6.25
N LEU A 24 11.08 -3.35 -6.99
CA LEU A 24 11.78 -2.13 -7.38
C LEU A 24 12.14 -1.30 -6.14
N LEU A 25 11.21 -1.15 -5.21
CA LEU A 25 11.45 -0.42 -3.98
C LEU A 25 12.55 -1.09 -3.15
N ASP A 26 12.55 -2.41 -3.12
CA ASP A 26 13.56 -3.17 -2.40
C ASP A 26 14.94 -2.95 -3.02
N GLU A 27 15.03 -2.96 -4.35
CA GLU A 27 16.29 -2.70 -5.05
C GLU A 27 16.80 -1.30 -4.79
N MET A 28 15.91 -0.34 -4.61
CA MET A 28 16.27 1.04 -4.29
C MET A 28 16.52 1.25 -2.80
N GLN A 29 16.38 0.18 -2.01
CA GLN A 29 16.54 0.23 -0.55
C GLN A 29 15.57 1.18 0.12
N VAL A 30 14.35 1.26 -0.42
CA VAL A 30 13.28 2.07 0.16
C VAL A 30 12.43 1.18 1.05
N PRO A 31 12.34 1.46 2.36
CA PRO A 31 11.48 0.65 3.24
C PRO A 31 10.01 0.84 2.87
N PHE A 32 9.30 -0.27 2.74
CA PHE A 32 7.89 -0.24 2.34
C PHE A 32 7.09 -1.30 3.09
N GLU A 33 5.78 -1.16 3.05
CA GLU A 33 4.85 -2.15 3.58
C GLU A 33 3.78 -2.42 2.52
N MET A 34 3.15 -3.59 2.59
CA MET A 34 2.07 -3.97 1.70
C MET A 34 0.86 -4.37 2.53
N ASN A 35 -0.30 -3.83 2.18
CA ASN A 35 -1.54 -4.10 2.87
C ASN A 35 -2.66 -4.38 1.89
N ALA A 36 -3.49 -5.36 2.20
CA ALA A 36 -4.68 -5.67 1.41
C ALA A 36 -5.89 -4.98 2.06
N LEU A 37 -6.31 -3.87 1.49
CA LEU A 37 -7.44 -3.10 1.97
C LEU A 37 -8.33 -2.73 0.79
N SER A 38 -9.62 -3.00 0.90
CA SER A 38 -10.55 -2.68 -0.17
C SER A 38 -11.35 -1.42 0.18
N ALA A 39 -11.20 -0.39 -0.63
CA ALA A 39 -11.96 0.84 -0.45
C ALA A 39 -13.46 0.61 -0.66
N HIS A 40 -13.82 -0.39 -1.44
CA HIS A 40 -15.22 -0.72 -1.68
C HIS A 40 -15.85 -1.49 -0.54
N ARG A 41 -15.09 -2.36 0.10
CA ARG A 41 -15.59 -3.20 1.18
C ARG A 41 -15.43 -2.54 2.55
N THR A 42 -14.32 -1.83 2.75
CA THR A 42 -13.99 -1.25 4.05
C THR A 42 -13.49 0.18 3.90
N PRO A 43 -14.35 1.11 3.39
CA PRO A 43 -13.90 2.49 3.18
C PRO A 43 -13.47 3.19 4.46
N ALA A 44 -14.12 2.87 5.59
CA ALA A 44 -13.75 3.48 6.86
C ALA A 44 -12.35 3.07 7.30
N GLU A 45 -11.98 1.80 7.06
CA GLU A 45 -10.65 1.32 7.41
C GLU A 45 -9.57 1.94 6.52
N VAL A 46 -9.87 2.13 5.25
CA VAL A 46 -8.93 2.79 4.33
C VAL A 46 -8.72 4.24 4.73
N GLU A 47 -9.80 4.93 5.10
CA GLU A 47 -9.71 6.30 5.55
C GLU A 47 -8.88 6.42 6.83
N LYS A 48 -9.13 5.52 7.78
CA LYS A 48 -8.36 5.48 9.02
C LYS A 48 -6.90 5.19 8.74
N PHE A 49 -6.63 4.24 7.85
CA PHE A 49 -5.28 3.89 7.46
C PHE A 49 -4.55 5.11 6.89
N ALA A 50 -5.21 5.86 6.00
CA ALA A 50 -4.59 7.03 5.39
C ALA A 50 -4.27 8.10 6.43
N LYS A 51 -5.17 8.32 7.39
CA LYS A 51 -4.94 9.28 8.45
C LYS A 51 -3.79 8.88 9.35
N GLU A 52 -3.69 7.61 9.67
CA GLU A 52 -2.64 7.11 10.55
C GLU A 52 -1.30 7.02 9.84
N ALA A 53 -1.30 6.85 8.53
CA ALA A 53 -0.07 6.69 7.75
C ALA A 53 0.88 7.86 7.93
N ALA A 54 0.37 9.07 7.89
CA ALA A 54 1.20 10.28 8.06
C ALA A 54 1.86 10.30 9.43
N GLY A 55 1.14 9.87 10.46
CA GLY A 55 1.68 9.80 11.81
C GLY A 55 2.74 8.74 11.99
N ARG A 56 2.72 7.71 11.13
CA ARG A 56 3.72 6.64 11.16
C ARG A 56 4.95 6.94 10.30
N GLY A 57 4.98 8.08 9.64
CA GLY A 57 6.10 8.45 8.80
C GLY A 57 5.97 8.01 7.34
N ILE A 58 4.79 7.55 6.95
CA ILE A 58 4.55 7.17 5.55
C ILE A 58 4.51 8.42 4.69
N LYS A 59 5.32 8.44 3.65
CA LYS A 59 5.44 9.59 2.75
C LYS A 59 4.69 9.40 1.44
N VAL A 60 4.54 8.13 1.01
CA VAL A 60 3.90 7.82 -0.27
C VAL A 60 2.98 6.62 -0.07
N ILE A 61 1.78 6.70 -0.64
CA ILE A 61 0.85 5.59 -0.65
C ILE A 61 0.61 5.22 -2.11
N ILE A 62 0.91 3.97 -2.45
CA ILE A 62 0.65 3.44 -3.78
C ILE A 62 -0.61 2.59 -3.68
N ALA A 63 -1.67 3.02 -4.35
CA ALA A 63 -2.94 2.31 -4.31
C ALA A 63 -3.17 1.61 -5.64
N ALA A 64 -3.36 0.29 -5.58
CA ALA A 64 -3.74 -0.49 -6.74
C ALA A 64 -5.24 -0.70 -6.70
N ALA A 65 -5.96 0.02 -7.54
CA ALA A 65 -7.39 -0.17 -7.68
C ALA A 65 -7.59 -1.20 -8.78
N GLY A 66 -7.92 -2.41 -8.38
CA GLY A 66 -8.19 -3.46 -9.33
C GLY A 66 -9.41 -3.11 -10.17
N LYS A 67 -9.42 -3.57 -11.39
CA LYS A 67 -10.58 -3.39 -12.25
C LYS A 67 -11.57 -4.49 -11.92
N ASP A 68 -12.71 -4.11 -11.42
CA ASP A 68 -13.77 -5.05 -11.09
C ASP A 68 -14.65 -5.34 -12.28
#